data_44dbd7aaa726fc81a64ac67236630b98
#
_entry.id   44dbd7aaa726fc81a64ac67236630b98
#
_cell.length_a   1.000
_cell.length_b   1.000
_cell.length_c   1.000
_cell.angle_alpha   90.00
_cell.angle_beta   90.00
_cell.angle_gamma   90.00
#
_symmetry.space_group_name_H-M   'P 1'
#
loop_
_entity.id
_entity.type
_entity.pdbx_description
1 polymer ?
#
loop_
_entity_poly.entity_id
_entity_poly.type
_entity_poly.pdbx_seq_one_letter_code
_entity_poly.pdbx_strand_id
1 'polypeptide(L)'
;MKNLPVLLLSLFFSIISVFAQPVSKQSVTKLTGQIVCCEDCWVRADRRATPYGTATDLAKAAECVANGDPTLLAVMDAEGKTDFYRLEEGRFKKPGKNWLDLIGKRVEITGAVRAQKKQRIIKVDALNVISSPNVQTPDVIGNDAELVLKDLFGVEQKLSSLRGRIVILNFWATWCGPCRKEMPDLAAIQNQYAALGVQVVGASADTMADLKAVRQFIKEAQVNFPVWLGATTEQMAGFGLGPSLPGTAIIGRDGKIAAIFPGVVTQEAIKQHLDKLIAAADKEAQREQIASAKVKKADASSVPS
;
A
#
# COMPACT_ATOMS: atom_id res chain seq x y z
N MET A 1 43.06 -88.65 31.16
CA MET A 1 42.22 -88.07 32.23
C MET A 1 42.55 -86.57 32.32
N LYS A 2 41.92 -85.72 31.60
CA LYS A 2 41.92 -84.24 31.87
C LYS A 2 40.66 -83.70 31.22
N ASN A 3 39.73 -83.29 32.03
CA ASN A 3 38.47 -82.67 31.65
C ASN A 3 38.75 -81.24 31.13
N LEU A 4 38.21 -80.91 29.97
CA LEU A 4 38.20 -79.60 29.43
C LEU A 4 36.78 -79.00 29.56
N PRO A 5 36.58 -77.83 30.14
CA PRO A 5 35.24 -77.25 30.26
C PRO A 5 34.90 -76.54 28.94
N VAL A 6 33.69 -76.80 28.44
CA VAL A 6 33.04 -76.10 27.31
C VAL A 6 32.64 -74.73 27.74
N LEU A 7 33.22 -73.69 27.08
CA LEU A 7 32.84 -72.28 27.29
C LEU A 7 31.66 -71.99 26.40
N LEU A 8 30.46 -71.77 27.01
CA LEU A 8 29.27 -71.28 26.32
C LEU A 8 29.38 -69.78 26.14
N LEU A 9 29.59 -69.38 24.94
CA LEU A 9 29.60 -67.96 24.51
C LEU A 9 28.16 -67.49 24.23
N SER A 10 27.55 -66.83 25.21
CA SER A 10 26.21 -66.17 25.04
C SER A 10 26.33 -64.90 24.29
N LEU A 11 25.89 -64.88 23.02
CA LEU A 11 25.70 -63.69 22.19
C LEU A 11 24.51 -62.91 22.68
N PHE A 12 24.77 -61.80 23.40
CA PHE A 12 23.76 -60.79 23.72
C PHE A 12 23.48 -60.00 22.43
N PHE A 13 22.36 -60.28 21.79
CA PHE A 13 21.83 -59.47 20.72
C PHE A 13 21.15 -58.22 21.35
N SER A 14 21.85 -57.08 21.46
CA SER A 14 21.25 -55.80 21.85
C SER A 14 20.36 -55.31 20.75
N ILE A 15 19.05 -55.48 20.94
CA ILE A 15 18.03 -54.82 20.07
C ILE A 15 18.07 -53.36 20.41
N ILE A 16 18.70 -52.52 19.54
CA ILE A 16 18.59 -51.08 19.59
C ILE A 16 17.20 -50.73 19.07
N SER A 17 16.27 -50.53 19.97
CA SER A 17 14.96 -49.93 19.66
C SER A 17 15.19 -48.48 19.31
N VAL A 18 15.22 -48.18 17.99
CA VAL A 18 15.13 -46.82 17.52
C VAL A 18 13.74 -46.31 17.82
N PHE A 19 13.60 -45.63 18.93
CA PHE A 19 12.40 -44.82 19.22
C PHE A 19 12.36 -43.69 18.20
N ALA A 20 11.57 -43.87 17.14
CA ALA A 20 11.18 -42.78 16.26
C ALA A 20 10.45 -41.74 17.13
N GLN A 21 11.09 -40.63 17.43
CA GLN A 21 10.45 -39.51 18.11
C GLN A 21 9.28 -39.03 17.23
N PRO A 22 8.10 -38.81 17.77
CA PRO A 22 6.98 -38.29 17.00
C PRO A 22 7.39 -36.91 16.47
N VAL A 23 7.42 -36.76 15.15
CA VAL A 23 7.52 -35.47 14.49
C VAL A 23 6.35 -34.65 15.03
N SER A 24 6.64 -33.70 15.90
CA SER A 24 5.61 -32.79 16.42
C SER A 24 5.00 -32.08 15.20
N LYS A 25 3.71 -32.32 14.96
CA LYS A 25 2.94 -31.56 13.98
C LYS A 25 3.07 -30.09 14.38
N GLN A 26 3.94 -29.33 13.69
CA GLN A 26 4.01 -27.89 13.85
C GLN A 26 2.62 -27.34 13.50
N SER A 27 1.93 -26.79 14.50
CA SER A 27 0.63 -26.18 14.29
C SER A 27 0.80 -24.97 13.37
N VAL A 28 0.11 -25.01 12.25
CA VAL A 28 0.05 -23.85 11.34
C VAL A 28 -0.78 -22.78 12.06
N THR A 29 -0.16 -21.64 12.29
CA THR A 29 -0.77 -20.50 12.97
C THR A 29 -1.05 -19.40 11.97
N LYS A 30 -2.20 -18.74 12.12
CA LYS A 30 -2.58 -17.56 11.36
C LYS A 30 -2.44 -16.35 12.27
N LEU A 31 -1.62 -15.38 11.89
CA LEU A 31 -1.35 -14.18 12.65
C LEU A 31 -1.65 -12.95 11.79
N THR A 32 -2.27 -11.94 12.41
CA THR A 32 -2.49 -10.64 11.81
C THR A 32 -1.66 -9.60 12.56
N GLY A 33 -0.87 -8.83 11.83
CA GLY A 33 -0.01 -7.83 12.44
C GLY A 33 0.56 -6.87 11.41
N GLN A 34 1.53 -6.07 11.84
CA GLN A 34 2.21 -5.11 10.99
C GLN A 34 3.69 -5.47 10.83
N ILE A 35 4.23 -5.38 9.63
CA ILE A 35 5.66 -5.64 9.39
C ILE A 35 6.46 -4.41 9.78
N VAL A 36 7.46 -4.60 10.65
CA VAL A 36 8.31 -3.56 11.24
C VAL A 36 9.78 -3.94 11.14
N CYS A 37 10.66 -2.96 11.19
CA CYS A 37 12.10 -3.22 11.09
C CYS A 37 12.70 -3.77 12.40
N CYS A 38 12.20 -3.34 13.58
CA CYS A 38 12.72 -3.73 14.88
C CYS A 38 11.73 -3.36 16.00
N GLU A 39 11.93 -3.91 17.21
CA GLU A 39 11.11 -3.60 18.38
C GLU A 39 11.23 -2.15 18.79
N ASP A 40 12.46 -1.60 18.83
CA ASP A 40 12.72 -0.21 19.23
C ASP A 40 12.01 0.80 18.30
N CYS A 41 11.92 0.49 17.03
CA CYS A 41 11.19 1.32 16.08
C CYS A 41 9.68 1.32 16.35
N TRP A 42 9.15 0.20 16.83
CA TRP A 42 7.73 0.07 17.16
C TRP A 42 7.37 0.87 18.42
N VAL A 43 8.15 0.72 19.50
CA VAL A 43 7.83 1.28 20.82
C VAL A 43 8.04 2.79 20.94
N ARG A 44 8.59 3.45 19.92
CA ARG A 44 8.85 4.92 19.92
C ARG A 44 7.59 5.79 19.96
N ALA A 45 6.44 5.24 19.60
CA ALA A 45 5.18 5.96 19.58
C ALA A 45 4.03 5.07 20.10
N ASP A 46 2.98 5.68 20.59
CA ASP A 46 1.74 4.95 20.86
C ASP A 46 1.13 4.47 19.53
N ARG A 47 1.23 3.20 19.25
CA ARG A 47 0.80 2.58 17.99
C ARG A 47 -0.72 2.41 17.85
N ARG A 48 -1.47 2.71 18.91
CA ARG A 48 -2.93 2.87 18.84
C ARG A 48 -3.30 4.22 18.23
N ALA A 49 -2.58 5.27 18.61
CA ALA A 49 -2.81 6.63 18.12
C ALA A 49 -2.03 6.93 16.83
N THR A 50 -0.82 6.40 16.69
CA THR A 50 0.08 6.64 15.56
C THR A 50 0.48 5.33 14.91
N PRO A 51 -0.19 4.90 13.83
CA PRO A 51 0.18 3.69 13.11
C PRO A 51 1.62 3.71 12.64
N TYR A 52 2.29 2.55 12.63
CA TYR A 52 3.64 2.40 12.10
C TYR A 52 3.61 2.53 10.56
N GLY A 53 4.62 3.18 10.00
CA GLY A 53 4.74 3.37 8.55
C GLY A 53 4.76 4.85 8.13
N THR A 54 4.94 5.77 9.09
CA THR A 54 5.22 7.17 8.79
C THR A 54 6.52 7.31 7.99
N ALA A 55 6.74 8.45 7.32
CA ALA A 55 7.98 8.70 6.59
C ALA A 55 9.22 8.51 7.48
N THR A 56 9.14 8.95 8.75
CA THR A 56 10.20 8.77 9.75
C THR A 56 10.42 7.29 10.08
N ASP A 57 9.34 6.52 10.26
CA ASP A 57 9.44 5.08 10.50
C ASP A 57 10.10 4.36 9.32
N LEU A 58 9.72 4.70 8.08
CA LEU A 58 10.25 4.05 6.87
C LEU A 58 11.70 4.44 6.59
N ALA A 59 12.08 5.71 6.82
CA ALA A 59 13.48 6.15 6.72
C ALA A 59 14.36 5.37 7.71
N LYS A 60 13.91 5.24 8.96
CA LYS A 60 14.62 4.49 9.99
C LYS A 60 14.65 2.99 9.68
N ALA A 61 13.58 2.45 9.13
CA ALA A 61 13.51 1.06 8.70
C ALA A 61 14.56 0.73 7.63
N ALA A 62 14.77 1.62 6.67
CA ALA A 62 15.80 1.44 5.65
C ALA A 62 17.21 1.34 6.26
N GLU A 63 17.53 2.17 7.27
CA GLU A 63 18.79 2.09 8.03
C GLU A 63 18.91 0.75 8.78
N CYS A 64 17.87 0.34 9.52
CA CYS A 64 17.86 -0.92 10.28
C CYS A 64 18.12 -2.12 9.36
N VAL A 65 17.42 -2.17 8.21
CA VAL A 65 17.58 -3.26 7.22
C VAL A 65 18.99 -3.23 6.61
N ALA A 66 19.55 -2.05 6.33
CA ALA A 66 20.93 -1.91 5.85
C ALA A 66 21.96 -2.42 6.85
N ASN A 67 21.70 -2.25 8.15
CA ASN A 67 22.53 -2.74 9.26
C ASN A 67 22.34 -4.22 9.55
N GLY A 68 21.41 -4.90 8.85
CA GLY A 68 21.15 -6.34 9.01
C GLY A 68 20.17 -6.69 10.14
N ASP A 69 19.43 -5.72 10.65
CA ASP A 69 18.41 -5.97 11.66
C ASP A 69 17.31 -6.87 11.12
N PRO A 70 16.79 -7.83 11.92
CA PRO A 70 15.76 -8.74 11.49
C PRO A 70 14.42 -8.01 11.36
N THR A 71 13.73 -8.25 10.25
CA THR A 71 12.34 -7.78 10.07
C THR A 71 11.39 -8.62 10.94
N LEU A 72 10.47 -7.93 11.62
CA LEU A 72 9.55 -8.51 12.57
C LEU A 72 8.09 -8.33 12.13
N LEU A 73 7.21 -9.23 12.57
CA LEU A 73 5.77 -9.03 12.60
C LEU A 73 5.39 -8.58 14.02
N ALA A 74 4.87 -7.38 14.15
CA ALA A 74 4.28 -6.85 15.38
C ALA A 74 2.80 -7.22 15.42
N VAL A 75 2.41 -8.03 16.40
CA VAL A 75 1.03 -8.46 16.64
C VAL A 75 0.55 -7.81 17.92
N MET A 76 -0.38 -6.88 17.83
CA MET A 76 -0.93 -6.15 18.97
C MET A 76 -2.29 -6.73 19.34
N ASP A 77 -2.48 -7.03 20.62
CA ASP A 77 -3.77 -7.48 21.17
C ASP A 77 -4.73 -6.31 21.45
N ALA A 78 -5.93 -6.61 21.94
CA ALA A 78 -6.95 -5.63 22.24
C ALA A 78 -6.54 -4.67 23.38
N GLU A 79 -5.70 -5.13 24.30
CA GLU A 79 -5.17 -4.38 25.43
C GLU A 79 -4.00 -3.48 25.04
N GLY A 80 -3.45 -3.67 23.80
CA GLY A 80 -2.32 -2.90 23.22
C GLY A 80 -0.95 -3.47 23.55
N LYS A 81 -0.89 -4.67 24.14
CA LYS A 81 0.35 -5.41 24.29
C LYS A 81 0.76 -5.96 22.94
N THR A 82 2.04 -5.85 22.61
CA THR A 82 2.56 -6.29 21.33
C THR A 82 3.51 -7.46 21.50
N ASP A 83 3.26 -8.52 20.74
CA ASP A 83 4.16 -9.64 20.57
C ASP A 83 4.89 -9.52 19.23
N PHE A 84 6.21 -9.80 19.23
CA PHE A 84 7.04 -9.73 18.04
C PHE A 84 7.44 -11.10 17.55
N TYR A 85 7.36 -11.29 16.24
CA TYR A 85 7.74 -12.53 15.56
C TYR A 85 8.76 -12.22 14.47
N ARG A 86 9.95 -12.79 14.55
CA ARG A 86 10.93 -12.71 13.49
C ARG A 86 10.42 -13.46 12.26
N LEU A 87 10.49 -12.82 11.08
CA LEU A 87 10.07 -13.42 9.83
C LEU A 87 11.18 -14.28 9.23
N GLU A 88 10.87 -15.52 8.90
CA GLU A 88 11.72 -16.41 8.12
C GLU A 88 10.98 -16.91 6.88
N GLU A 89 11.70 -17.11 5.78
CA GLU A 89 11.11 -17.68 4.58
C GLU A 89 10.66 -19.12 4.78
N GLY A 90 9.43 -19.38 4.39
CA GLY A 90 8.85 -20.71 4.26
C GLY A 90 8.55 -21.04 2.81
N ARG A 91 7.31 -21.42 2.53
CA ARG A 91 6.81 -21.57 1.16
C ARG A 91 6.63 -20.23 0.46
N PHE A 92 6.26 -19.20 1.21
CA PHE A 92 6.20 -17.83 0.69
C PHE A 92 7.62 -17.29 0.52
N LYS A 93 7.92 -16.82 -0.70
CA LYS A 93 9.20 -16.16 -1.01
C LYS A 93 9.04 -14.66 -0.84
N LYS A 94 9.90 -14.07 -0.01
CA LYS A 94 9.87 -12.62 0.24
C LYS A 94 10.13 -11.83 -1.03
N PRO A 95 9.36 -10.77 -1.28
CA PRO A 95 9.70 -9.82 -2.32
C PRO A 95 10.91 -8.98 -1.88
N GLY A 96 11.93 -8.88 -2.74
CA GLY A 96 13.10 -8.06 -2.47
C GLY A 96 14.03 -8.57 -1.35
N LYS A 97 14.94 -7.69 -0.89
CA LYS A 97 15.84 -7.99 0.24
C LYS A 97 15.13 -7.72 1.57
N ASN A 98 15.22 -8.69 2.50
CA ASN A 98 14.85 -8.51 3.91
C ASN A 98 13.45 -7.95 4.18
N TRP A 99 12.43 -8.33 3.39
CA TRP A 99 11.04 -7.89 3.58
C TRP A 99 10.81 -6.37 3.49
N LEU A 100 11.78 -5.60 2.99
CA LEU A 100 11.75 -4.14 2.98
C LEU A 100 10.49 -3.57 2.31
N ASP A 101 10.05 -4.19 1.21
CA ASP A 101 8.86 -3.76 0.46
C ASP A 101 7.55 -3.97 1.22
N LEU A 102 7.59 -4.71 2.33
CA LEU A 102 6.44 -5.00 3.18
C LEU A 102 6.46 -4.23 4.50
N ILE A 103 7.56 -3.54 4.84
CA ILE A 103 7.64 -2.75 6.07
C ILE A 103 6.56 -1.67 6.07
N GLY A 104 5.90 -1.52 7.22
CA GLY A 104 4.76 -0.62 7.38
C GLY A 104 3.42 -1.20 6.94
N LYS A 105 3.41 -2.31 6.19
CA LYS A 105 2.16 -2.95 5.74
C LYS A 105 1.58 -3.83 6.84
N ARG A 106 0.25 -3.78 6.97
CA ARG A 106 -0.50 -4.74 7.77
C ARG A 106 -0.74 -6.00 6.95
N VAL A 107 -0.45 -7.15 7.55
CA VAL A 107 -0.47 -8.42 6.84
C VAL A 107 -1.18 -9.49 7.67
N GLU A 108 -1.72 -10.45 6.97
CA GLU A 108 -2.13 -11.74 7.51
C GLU A 108 -1.12 -12.78 7.07
N ILE A 109 -0.47 -13.42 8.03
CA ILE A 109 0.56 -14.43 7.78
C ILE A 109 0.05 -15.79 8.27
N THR A 110 0.19 -16.79 7.44
CA THR A 110 0.01 -18.19 7.79
C THR A 110 1.36 -18.88 7.79
N GLY A 111 1.70 -19.58 8.87
CA GLY A 111 2.98 -20.26 8.97
C GLY A 111 3.18 -21.02 10.28
N ALA A 112 4.32 -21.69 10.39
CA ALA A 112 4.70 -22.40 11.60
C ALA A 112 5.44 -21.48 12.58
N VAL A 113 4.93 -21.36 13.78
CA VAL A 113 5.55 -20.59 14.86
C VAL A 113 6.44 -21.52 15.70
N ARG A 114 7.65 -21.05 16.00
CA ARG A 114 8.58 -21.68 16.92
C ARG A 114 9.17 -20.66 17.89
N ALA A 115 9.50 -21.11 19.09
CA ALA A 115 10.28 -20.32 20.06
C ALA A 115 11.75 -20.74 19.98
N GLN A 116 12.65 -19.78 19.90
CA GLN A 116 14.08 -19.99 19.93
C GLN A 116 14.72 -19.01 20.92
N LYS A 117 15.23 -19.52 22.05
CA LYS A 117 15.70 -18.69 23.16
C LYS A 117 14.56 -17.75 23.65
N LYS A 118 14.77 -16.44 23.59
CA LYS A 118 13.77 -15.41 23.98
C LYS A 118 12.98 -14.85 22.78
N GLN A 119 13.18 -15.39 21.57
CA GLN A 119 12.60 -14.84 20.34
C GLN A 119 11.56 -15.82 19.77
N ARG A 120 10.41 -15.29 19.34
CA ARG A 120 9.43 -16.02 18.55
C ARG A 120 9.75 -15.85 17.07
N ILE A 121 9.67 -16.94 16.32
CA ILE A 121 9.98 -16.99 14.90
C ILE A 121 8.76 -17.54 14.19
N ILE A 122 8.33 -16.90 13.10
CA ILE A 122 7.32 -17.44 12.20
C ILE A 122 7.94 -17.74 10.83
N LYS A 123 7.84 -19.00 10.42
CA LYS A 123 8.21 -19.42 9.06
C LYS A 123 7.01 -19.20 8.15
N VAL A 124 7.12 -18.23 7.25
CA VAL A 124 6.01 -17.70 6.44
C VAL A 124 5.69 -18.65 5.29
N ASP A 125 4.53 -19.29 5.32
CA ASP A 125 4.04 -20.16 4.25
C ASP A 125 3.11 -19.45 3.28
N ALA A 126 2.31 -18.49 3.78
CA ALA A 126 1.48 -17.58 2.98
C ALA A 126 1.45 -16.21 3.66
N LEU A 127 1.38 -15.16 2.85
CA LEU A 127 1.27 -13.79 3.28
C LEU A 127 0.29 -13.05 2.39
N ASN A 128 -0.74 -12.45 3.01
CA ASN A 128 -1.68 -11.56 2.36
C ASN A 128 -1.50 -10.16 2.95
N VAL A 129 -1.28 -9.18 2.11
CA VAL A 129 -1.33 -7.77 2.55
C VAL A 129 -2.80 -7.44 2.79
N ILE A 130 -3.13 -7.16 4.05
CA ILE A 130 -4.45 -6.70 4.41
C ILE A 130 -4.43 -5.18 4.24
N SER A 131 -5.17 -4.67 3.28
CA SER A 131 -5.54 -3.26 3.31
C SER A 131 -6.24 -3.06 4.65
N SER A 132 -5.64 -2.26 5.55
CA SER A 132 -6.16 -2.11 6.92
C SER A 132 -7.65 -1.80 6.90
N PRO A 133 -8.50 -2.61 7.54
CA PRO A 133 -9.85 -2.17 7.85
C PRO A 133 -9.86 -1.10 8.96
N ASN A 134 -8.67 -0.65 9.46
CA ASN A 134 -8.59 0.28 10.57
C ASN A 134 -7.36 1.22 10.57
N VAL A 135 -6.77 1.55 9.43
CA VAL A 135 -6.66 2.96 9.15
C VAL A 135 -8.12 3.33 8.87
N GLN A 136 -8.76 3.99 9.80
CA GLN A 136 -9.83 4.89 9.44
C GLN A 136 -9.16 5.82 8.42
N THR A 137 -9.16 5.42 7.13
CA THR A 137 -9.27 6.43 6.09
C THR A 137 -10.50 7.17 6.56
N PRO A 138 -10.41 8.44 6.99
CA PRO A 138 -11.61 9.20 7.27
C PRO A 138 -12.48 8.88 6.07
N ASP A 139 -13.77 8.66 6.28
CA ASP A 139 -14.69 8.31 5.20
C ASP A 139 -14.73 9.52 4.26
N VAL A 140 -13.66 9.65 3.49
CA VAL A 140 -13.41 10.78 2.58
C VAL A 140 -13.98 10.47 1.20
N ILE A 141 -14.32 9.19 0.95
CA ILE A 141 -14.97 8.82 -0.32
C ILE A 141 -16.35 9.49 -0.37
N GLY A 142 -16.57 10.24 -1.45
CA GLY A 142 -17.77 11.05 -1.63
C GLY A 142 -17.68 12.46 -1.06
N ASN A 143 -16.63 12.83 -0.31
CA ASN A 143 -16.37 14.18 0.14
C ASN A 143 -15.81 15.04 -0.99
N ASP A 144 -16.06 16.34 -0.92
CA ASP A 144 -15.47 17.31 -1.85
C ASP A 144 -13.96 17.34 -1.71
N ALA A 145 -13.26 17.28 -2.85
CA ALA A 145 -11.81 17.32 -2.94
C ALA A 145 -11.34 18.77 -3.13
N GLU A 146 -10.68 19.32 -2.13
CA GLU A 146 -10.17 20.69 -2.18
C GLU A 146 -8.64 20.71 -2.02
N LEU A 147 -7.96 21.39 -2.95
CA LEU A 147 -6.52 21.60 -2.90
C LEU A 147 -6.18 22.89 -3.66
N VAL A 148 -5.33 23.68 -3.03
CA VAL A 148 -4.78 24.91 -3.63
C VAL A 148 -3.26 24.85 -3.49
N LEU A 149 -2.56 24.88 -4.60
CA LEU A 149 -1.10 24.86 -4.68
C LEU A 149 -0.61 25.82 -5.78
N LYS A 150 0.70 26.01 -5.92
CA LYS A 150 1.29 26.82 -6.98
C LYS A 150 1.86 25.93 -8.09
N ASP A 151 1.67 26.33 -9.33
CA ASP A 151 2.34 25.68 -10.45
C ASP A 151 3.84 26.04 -10.54
N LEU A 152 4.51 25.53 -11.58
CA LEU A 152 5.94 25.77 -11.82
C LEU A 152 6.28 27.23 -12.17
N PHE A 153 5.27 28.08 -12.34
CA PHE A 153 5.42 29.52 -12.58
C PHE A 153 5.03 30.36 -11.38
N GLY A 154 4.66 29.70 -10.26
CA GLY A 154 4.22 30.36 -9.04
C GLY A 154 2.75 30.80 -9.06
N VAL A 155 2.00 30.44 -10.10
CA VAL A 155 0.57 30.78 -10.22
C VAL A 155 -0.26 29.80 -9.40
N GLU A 156 -1.22 30.34 -8.64
CA GLU A 156 -2.13 29.55 -7.83
C GLU A 156 -3.05 28.69 -8.72
N GLN A 157 -3.11 27.42 -8.42
CA GLN A 157 -3.95 26.41 -9.06
C GLN A 157 -4.90 25.83 -8.04
N LYS A 158 -6.16 25.64 -8.42
CA LYS A 158 -7.21 25.07 -7.58
C LYS A 158 -7.73 23.77 -8.17
N LEU A 159 -7.85 22.73 -7.35
CA LEU A 159 -8.39 21.46 -7.80
C LEU A 159 -9.84 21.60 -8.31
N SER A 160 -10.62 22.50 -7.71
CA SER A 160 -11.98 22.84 -8.14
C SER A 160 -12.09 23.37 -9.58
N SER A 161 -11.00 23.93 -10.13
CA SER A 161 -10.97 24.37 -11.55
C SER A 161 -11.00 23.22 -12.54
N LEU A 162 -10.76 21.98 -12.08
CA LEU A 162 -10.77 20.76 -12.88
C LEU A 162 -12.11 19.99 -12.81
N ARG A 163 -13.14 20.56 -12.19
CA ARG A 163 -14.49 19.94 -12.16
C ARG A 163 -14.96 19.66 -13.59
N GLY A 164 -15.69 18.56 -13.77
CA GLY A 164 -16.05 18.02 -15.08
C GLY A 164 -15.03 17.03 -15.66
N ARG A 165 -13.82 16.97 -15.12
CA ARG A 165 -12.81 15.95 -15.42
C ARG A 165 -12.71 14.94 -14.31
N ILE A 166 -12.28 13.74 -14.64
CA ILE A 166 -11.78 12.79 -13.64
C ILE A 166 -10.33 13.18 -13.38
N VAL A 167 -9.97 13.43 -12.12
CA VAL A 167 -8.61 13.84 -11.76
C VAL A 167 -7.89 12.71 -11.01
N ILE A 168 -6.67 12.40 -11.45
CA ILE A 168 -5.72 11.57 -10.72
C ILE A 168 -4.76 12.53 -10.03
N LEU A 169 -4.94 12.73 -8.74
CA LEU A 169 -4.09 13.57 -7.92
C LEU A 169 -3.04 12.70 -7.22
N ASN A 170 -1.79 12.82 -7.65
CA ASN A 170 -0.68 12.06 -7.10
C ASN A 170 0.22 12.97 -6.26
N PHE A 171 0.39 12.62 -4.99
CA PHE A 171 1.31 13.29 -4.07
C PHE A 171 2.68 12.63 -4.14
N TRP A 172 3.71 13.41 -4.41
CA TRP A 172 5.06 12.94 -4.68
C TRP A 172 6.14 13.95 -4.26
N ALA A 173 7.43 13.62 -4.45
CA ALA A 173 8.55 14.56 -4.36
C ALA A 173 9.76 14.06 -5.16
N THR A 174 10.67 14.97 -5.52
CA THR A 174 11.90 14.64 -6.26
C THR A 174 12.83 13.71 -5.48
N TRP A 175 12.86 13.81 -4.18
CA TRP A 175 13.66 12.98 -3.27
C TRP A 175 12.98 11.63 -2.92
N CYS A 176 11.73 11.42 -3.30
CA CYS A 176 11.00 10.19 -3.03
C CYS A 176 11.30 9.13 -4.10
N GLY A 177 12.14 8.16 -3.78
CA GLY A 177 12.54 7.10 -4.71
C GLY A 177 11.38 6.27 -5.28
N PRO A 178 10.42 5.78 -4.48
CA PRO A 178 9.22 5.09 -4.98
C PRO A 178 8.37 5.95 -5.90
N CYS A 179 8.18 7.25 -5.57
CA CYS A 179 7.42 8.18 -6.40
C CYS A 179 8.01 8.31 -7.80
N ARG A 180 9.35 8.44 -7.88
CA ARG A 180 10.06 8.57 -9.16
C ARG A 180 9.82 7.37 -10.09
N LYS A 181 9.61 6.19 -9.52
CA LYS A 181 9.40 4.94 -10.29
C LYS A 181 8.00 4.84 -10.89
N GLU A 182 6.99 5.47 -10.27
CA GLU A 182 5.60 5.42 -10.79
C GLU A 182 5.28 6.54 -11.80
N MET A 183 6.14 7.58 -11.91
CA MET A 183 5.88 8.69 -12.84
C MET A 183 5.70 8.30 -14.31
N PRO A 184 6.49 7.35 -14.87
CA PRO A 184 6.26 6.88 -16.23
C PRO A 184 4.88 6.23 -16.44
N ASP A 185 4.39 5.48 -15.44
CA ASP A 185 3.06 4.86 -15.47
C ASP A 185 1.95 5.91 -15.46
N LEU A 186 2.09 6.95 -14.64
CA LEU A 186 1.16 8.08 -14.60
C LEU A 186 1.17 8.86 -15.92
N ALA A 187 2.34 9.06 -16.54
CA ALA A 187 2.46 9.69 -17.85
C ALA A 187 1.80 8.86 -18.95
N ALA A 188 1.92 7.53 -18.90
CA ALA A 188 1.23 6.64 -19.82
C ALA A 188 -0.30 6.70 -19.64
N ILE A 189 -0.80 6.75 -18.40
CA ILE A 189 -2.23 6.93 -18.10
C ILE A 189 -2.72 8.28 -18.65
N GLN A 190 -1.97 9.38 -18.43
CA GLN A 190 -2.32 10.69 -18.99
C GLN A 190 -2.50 10.60 -20.51
N ASN A 191 -1.55 9.98 -21.22
CA ASN A 191 -1.67 9.81 -22.67
C ASN A 191 -2.89 8.99 -23.09
N GLN A 192 -3.15 7.89 -22.38
CA GLN A 192 -4.22 6.96 -22.74
C GLN A 192 -5.61 7.52 -22.47
N TYR A 193 -5.79 8.26 -21.37
CA TYR A 193 -7.12 8.66 -20.87
C TYR A 193 -7.44 10.15 -21.02
N ALA A 194 -6.50 10.97 -21.48
CA ALA A 194 -6.73 12.43 -21.65
C ALA A 194 -7.95 12.73 -22.53
N ALA A 195 -8.10 12.02 -23.67
CA ALA A 195 -9.23 12.19 -24.58
C ALA A 195 -10.58 11.79 -23.97
N LEU A 196 -10.56 10.99 -22.90
CA LEU A 196 -11.74 10.57 -22.15
C LEU A 196 -12.08 11.51 -20.98
N GLY A 197 -11.40 12.66 -20.91
CA GLY A 197 -11.61 13.68 -19.88
C GLY A 197 -10.94 13.36 -18.55
N VAL A 198 -9.85 12.57 -18.56
CA VAL A 198 -9.00 12.32 -17.38
C VAL A 198 -7.82 13.31 -17.39
N GLN A 199 -7.47 13.83 -16.22
CA GLN A 199 -6.32 14.67 -15.99
C GLN A 199 -5.49 14.14 -14.81
N VAL A 200 -4.22 13.83 -15.05
CA VAL A 200 -3.25 13.61 -13.97
C VAL A 200 -2.74 14.95 -13.47
N VAL A 201 -2.60 15.09 -12.16
CA VAL A 201 -1.96 16.24 -11.49
C VAL A 201 -0.95 15.71 -10.48
N GLY A 202 0.30 16.14 -10.61
CA GLY A 202 1.35 15.84 -9.64
C GLY A 202 1.41 16.93 -8.57
N ALA A 203 0.96 16.63 -7.34
CA ALA A 203 1.10 17.51 -6.18
C ALA A 203 2.42 17.23 -5.47
N SER A 204 3.45 18.03 -5.77
CA SER A 204 4.78 17.82 -5.20
C SER A 204 4.93 18.45 -3.81
N ALA A 205 5.52 17.70 -2.89
CA ALA A 205 5.97 18.23 -1.60
C ALA A 205 7.24 19.11 -1.72
N ASP A 206 7.87 19.13 -2.90
CA ASP A 206 8.93 20.11 -3.18
C ASP A 206 8.35 21.52 -3.22
N THR A 207 9.16 22.51 -2.88
CA THR A 207 8.78 23.93 -2.83
C THR A 207 9.31 24.70 -4.02
N MET A 208 9.00 25.98 -4.10
CA MET A 208 9.59 26.88 -5.11
C MET A 208 11.12 26.99 -5.00
N ALA A 209 11.70 26.72 -3.83
CA ALA A 209 13.16 26.67 -3.66
C ALA A 209 13.77 25.48 -4.43
N ASP A 210 13.02 24.41 -4.62
CA ASP A 210 13.45 23.16 -5.28
C ASP A 210 13.12 23.16 -6.79
N LEU A 211 12.58 24.25 -7.33
CA LEU A 211 12.05 24.34 -8.68
C LEU A 211 13.02 23.83 -9.76
N LYS A 212 14.34 24.09 -9.59
CA LYS A 212 15.35 23.60 -10.53
C LYS A 212 15.39 22.07 -10.58
N ALA A 213 15.40 21.42 -9.42
CA ALA A 213 15.42 19.96 -9.32
C ALA A 213 14.11 19.35 -9.85
N VAL A 214 12.98 19.98 -9.55
CA VAL A 214 11.65 19.53 -10.06
C VAL A 214 11.61 19.62 -11.58
N ARG A 215 12.01 20.72 -12.19
CA ARG A 215 12.04 20.88 -13.64
C ARG A 215 12.98 19.90 -14.33
N GLN A 216 14.14 19.64 -13.74
CA GLN A 216 15.08 18.65 -14.23
C GLN A 216 14.44 17.27 -14.22
N PHE A 217 13.83 16.86 -13.10
CA PHE A 217 13.17 15.57 -12.98
C PHE A 217 11.99 15.41 -13.96
N ILE A 218 11.13 16.43 -14.12
CA ILE A 218 10.03 16.43 -15.07
C ILE A 218 10.54 16.12 -16.49
N LYS A 219 11.65 16.75 -16.88
CA LYS A 219 12.28 16.53 -18.19
C LYS A 219 12.83 15.11 -18.33
N GLU A 220 13.57 14.63 -17.33
CA GLU A 220 14.20 13.29 -17.31
C GLU A 220 13.15 12.18 -17.32
N ALA A 221 12.09 12.30 -16.51
CA ALA A 221 11.02 11.32 -16.39
C ALA A 221 9.91 11.47 -17.44
N GLN A 222 10.04 12.45 -18.35
CA GLN A 222 9.07 12.75 -19.40
C GLN A 222 7.64 12.94 -18.87
N VAL A 223 7.51 13.63 -17.71
CA VAL A 223 6.23 13.95 -17.10
C VAL A 223 5.45 14.89 -18.05
N ASN A 224 4.26 14.46 -18.45
CA ASN A 224 3.43 15.12 -19.46
C ASN A 224 2.11 15.68 -18.90
N PHE A 225 2.06 15.90 -17.60
CA PHE A 225 0.90 16.41 -16.87
C PHE A 225 1.30 17.57 -15.95
N PRO A 226 0.35 18.42 -15.52
CA PRO A 226 0.60 19.52 -14.60
C PRO A 226 1.25 19.08 -13.29
N VAL A 227 2.23 19.84 -12.84
CA VAL A 227 2.90 19.68 -11.55
C VAL A 227 2.68 20.94 -10.73
N TRP A 228 2.16 20.77 -9.52
CA TRP A 228 1.94 21.81 -8.53
C TRP A 228 2.86 21.58 -7.33
N LEU A 229 3.35 22.64 -6.70
CA LEU A 229 4.37 22.62 -5.67
C LEU A 229 3.82 23.02 -4.30
N GLY A 230 4.45 22.51 -3.24
CA GLY A 230 4.19 22.88 -1.86
C GLY A 230 3.08 22.04 -1.20
N ALA A 231 2.84 20.82 -1.68
CA ALA A 231 1.91 19.89 -1.02
C ALA A 231 2.43 19.51 0.37
N THR A 232 1.52 19.47 1.35
CA THR A 232 1.83 19.15 2.74
C THR A 232 1.21 17.83 3.19
N THR A 233 1.69 17.29 4.30
CA THR A 233 1.14 16.08 4.93
C THR A 233 -0.28 16.28 5.43
N GLU A 234 -0.62 17.50 5.88
CA GLU A 234 -1.97 17.87 6.31
C GLU A 234 -2.95 17.84 5.13
N GLN A 235 -2.51 18.35 3.97
CA GLN A 235 -3.31 18.28 2.76
C GLN A 235 -3.51 16.84 2.31
N MET A 236 -2.47 15.98 2.35
CA MET A 236 -2.61 14.55 2.09
C MET A 236 -3.61 13.88 3.03
N ALA A 237 -3.57 14.22 4.32
CA ALA A 237 -4.51 13.70 5.31
C ALA A 237 -5.96 14.09 4.98
N GLY A 238 -6.20 15.27 4.43
CA GLY A 238 -7.52 15.71 3.94
C GLY A 238 -8.08 14.81 2.82
N PHE A 239 -7.20 14.16 2.06
CA PHE A 239 -7.59 13.16 1.06
C PHE A 239 -7.63 11.72 1.63
N GLY A 240 -7.52 11.53 2.94
CA GLY A 240 -7.47 10.20 3.55
C GLY A 240 -6.19 9.43 3.25
N LEU A 241 -5.18 10.10 2.69
CA LEU A 241 -3.85 9.56 2.44
C LEU A 241 -3.00 9.72 3.71
N GLY A 242 -2.20 8.72 4.02
CA GLY A 242 -1.25 8.81 5.15
C GLY A 242 -0.16 9.85 4.88
N PRO A 243 0.70 10.13 5.88
CA PRO A 243 1.76 11.15 5.77
C PRO A 243 2.94 10.72 4.88
N SER A 244 2.89 9.52 4.31
CA SER A 244 4.00 8.93 3.54
C SER A 244 3.76 9.04 2.04
N LEU A 245 4.78 9.50 1.30
CA LEU A 245 4.80 9.51 -0.15
C LEU A 245 5.20 8.15 -0.74
N PRO A 246 4.65 7.79 -1.91
CA PRO A 246 3.59 8.47 -2.64
C PRO A 246 2.21 8.24 -2.06
N GLY A 247 1.24 9.01 -2.54
CA GLY A 247 -0.17 8.77 -2.30
C GLY A 247 -1.01 9.28 -3.47
N THR A 248 -2.04 8.55 -3.87
CA THR A 248 -2.86 8.91 -5.02
C THR A 248 -4.33 8.96 -4.65
N ALA A 249 -5.03 10.02 -5.02
CA ALA A 249 -6.47 10.12 -4.96
C ALA A 249 -7.05 10.21 -6.37
N ILE A 250 -8.15 9.50 -6.63
CA ILE A 250 -8.96 9.68 -7.83
C ILE A 250 -10.19 10.49 -7.46
N ILE A 251 -10.42 11.58 -8.20
CA ILE A 251 -11.52 12.50 -8.00
C ILE A 251 -12.46 12.39 -9.20
N GLY A 252 -13.75 12.23 -8.92
CA GLY A 252 -14.81 12.18 -9.92
C GLY A 252 -15.05 13.50 -10.63
N ARG A 253 -15.84 13.50 -11.71
CA ARG A 253 -16.23 14.70 -12.46
C ARG A 253 -17.01 15.71 -11.59
N ASP A 254 -17.68 15.21 -10.57
CA ASP A 254 -18.40 16.00 -9.56
C ASP A 254 -17.47 16.72 -8.56
N GLY A 255 -16.17 16.46 -8.62
CA GLY A 255 -15.18 17.01 -7.70
C GLY A 255 -15.07 16.25 -6.38
N LYS A 256 -15.67 15.07 -6.28
CA LYS A 256 -15.62 14.24 -5.06
C LYS A 256 -14.56 13.16 -5.12
N ILE A 257 -14.01 12.79 -3.97
CA ILE A 257 -13.03 11.71 -3.86
C ILE A 257 -13.72 10.38 -4.17
N ALA A 258 -13.30 9.70 -5.24
CA ALA A 258 -13.85 8.44 -5.70
C ALA A 258 -13.02 7.22 -5.26
N ALA A 259 -11.71 7.37 -5.13
CA ALA A 259 -10.80 6.33 -4.64
C ALA A 259 -9.51 6.93 -4.08
N ILE A 260 -8.86 6.20 -3.18
CA ILE A 260 -7.57 6.58 -2.61
C ILE A 260 -6.63 5.38 -2.59
N PHE A 261 -5.33 5.66 -2.80
CA PHE A 261 -4.26 4.67 -2.81
C PHE A 261 -3.08 5.20 -1.98
N PRO A 262 -3.00 4.86 -0.69
CA PRO A 262 -1.81 5.13 0.10
C PRO A 262 -0.63 4.29 -0.38
N GLY A 263 0.53 4.91 -0.62
CA GLY A 263 1.71 4.26 -1.16
C GLY A 263 1.71 4.14 -2.68
N VAL A 264 2.63 3.33 -3.22
CA VAL A 264 2.75 3.10 -4.67
C VAL A 264 1.48 2.45 -5.21
N VAL A 265 0.96 3.00 -6.31
CA VAL A 265 -0.20 2.45 -7.00
C VAL A 265 0.21 1.86 -8.35
N THR A 266 -0.41 0.75 -8.73
CA THR A 266 -0.18 0.15 -10.05
C THR A 266 -1.07 0.78 -11.11
N GLN A 267 -0.59 0.77 -12.35
CA GLN A 267 -1.35 1.26 -13.50
C GLN A 267 -2.71 0.56 -13.63
N GLU A 268 -2.75 -0.77 -13.40
CA GLU A 268 -3.96 -1.58 -13.47
C GLU A 268 -5.00 -1.18 -12.42
N ALA A 269 -4.56 -0.88 -11.19
CA ALA A 269 -5.47 -0.45 -10.13
C ALA A 269 -6.12 0.90 -10.47
N ILE A 270 -5.35 1.84 -11.01
CA ILE A 270 -5.89 3.13 -11.48
C ILE A 270 -6.87 2.92 -12.62
N LYS A 271 -6.49 2.16 -13.66
CA LYS A 271 -7.33 1.90 -14.84
C LYS A 271 -8.68 1.31 -14.47
N GLN A 272 -8.71 0.32 -13.56
CA GLN A 272 -9.97 -0.29 -13.11
C GLN A 272 -10.95 0.73 -12.51
N HIS A 273 -10.45 1.75 -11.80
CA HIS A 273 -11.29 2.81 -11.24
C HIS A 273 -11.70 3.83 -12.31
N LEU A 274 -10.81 4.19 -13.22
CA LEU A 274 -11.11 5.08 -14.34
C LEU A 274 -12.21 4.50 -15.23
N ASP A 275 -12.08 3.24 -15.63
CA ASP A 275 -13.05 2.57 -16.51
C ASP A 275 -14.44 2.53 -15.89
N LYS A 276 -14.52 2.29 -14.56
CA LYS A 276 -15.80 2.34 -13.83
C LYS A 276 -16.41 3.75 -13.82
N LEU A 277 -15.60 4.78 -13.54
CA LEU A 277 -16.07 6.17 -13.48
C LEU A 277 -16.50 6.67 -14.86
N ILE A 278 -15.77 6.34 -15.91
CA ILE A 278 -16.11 6.69 -17.29
C ILE A 278 -17.40 6.01 -17.69
N ALA A 279 -17.53 4.69 -17.48
CA ALA A 279 -18.75 3.94 -17.82
C ALA A 279 -19.98 4.42 -17.04
N ALA A 280 -19.81 4.87 -15.78
CA ALA A 280 -20.91 5.44 -15.00
C ALA A 280 -21.37 6.77 -15.56
N ALA A 281 -20.45 7.65 -15.92
CA ALA A 281 -20.74 8.95 -16.53
C ALA A 281 -21.45 8.82 -17.89
N ASP A 282 -21.01 7.87 -18.74
CA ASP A 282 -21.64 7.61 -20.03
C ASP A 282 -23.10 7.14 -19.88
N LYS A 283 -23.35 6.29 -18.88
CA LYS A 283 -24.73 5.82 -18.56
C LYS A 283 -25.62 6.97 -18.07
N GLU A 284 -25.08 7.88 -17.27
CA GLU A 284 -25.82 9.04 -16.77
C GLU A 284 -26.16 10.01 -17.90
N ALA A 285 -25.18 10.36 -18.75
CA ALA A 285 -25.40 11.19 -19.94
C ALA A 285 -26.45 10.58 -20.88
N GLN A 286 -26.43 9.27 -21.08
CA GLN A 286 -27.42 8.58 -21.90
C GLN A 286 -28.84 8.64 -21.30
N ARG A 287 -28.97 8.49 -19.96
CA ARG A 287 -30.26 8.65 -19.26
C ARG A 287 -30.83 10.05 -19.39
N GLU A 288 -29.99 11.09 -19.25
CA GLU A 288 -30.41 12.47 -19.40
C GLU A 288 -30.88 12.77 -20.82
N GLN A 289 -30.18 12.27 -21.84
CA GLN A 289 -30.59 12.40 -23.26
C GLN A 289 -31.95 11.75 -23.51
N ILE A 290 -32.18 10.55 -22.99
CA ILE A 290 -33.46 9.85 -23.12
C ILE A 290 -34.59 10.61 -22.40
N ALA A 291 -34.32 11.15 -21.19
CA ALA A 291 -35.28 11.93 -20.43
C ALA A 291 -35.65 13.24 -21.19
N SER A 292 -34.66 13.96 -21.68
CA SER A 292 -34.84 15.18 -22.45
C SER A 292 -35.64 14.95 -23.76
N ALA A 293 -35.38 13.84 -24.46
CA ALA A 293 -36.12 13.47 -25.66
C ALA A 293 -37.59 13.15 -25.37
N LYS A 294 -37.87 12.50 -24.24
CA LYS A 294 -39.25 12.21 -23.78
C LYS A 294 -40.03 13.48 -23.47
N VAL A 295 -39.42 14.46 -22.79
CA VAL A 295 -40.04 15.76 -22.48
C VAL A 295 -40.38 16.50 -23.79
N LYS A 296 -39.43 16.63 -24.73
CA LYS A 296 -39.69 17.27 -26.05
C LYS A 296 -40.83 16.61 -26.83
N LYS A 297 -40.94 15.29 -26.74
CA LYS A 297 -42.05 14.56 -27.44
C LYS A 297 -43.40 14.79 -26.77
N ALA A 298 -43.45 14.92 -25.44
CA ALA A 298 -44.66 15.24 -24.70
C ALA A 298 -45.18 16.65 -25.03
N ASP A 299 -44.26 17.67 -25.06
CA ASP A 299 -44.61 19.03 -25.39
C ASP A 299 -45.10 19.16 -26.85
N ALA A 300 -44.51 18.44 -27.79
CA ALA A 300 -44.92 18.45 -29.20
C ALA A 300 -46.33 17.80 -29.41
N SER A 301 -46.76 16.95 -28.52
CA SER A 301 -48.08 16.30 -28.60
C SER A 301 -49.22 17.08 -27.89
N SER A 302 -48.87 18.15 -27.20
CA SER A 302 -49.81 18.98 -26.41
C SER A 302 -50.24 20.28 -27.12
N VAL A 303 -49.86 20.51 -28.37
CA VAL A 303 -50.30 21.68 -29.17
C VAL A 303 -51.70 21.35 -29.77
N PRO A 304 -52.78 22.00 -29.32
CA PRO A 304 -54.11 21.81 -29.96
C PRO A 304 -54.15 22.47 -31.29
N SER A 305 -54.78 21.81 -32.25
CA SER A 305 -55.09 22.27 -33.61
C SER A 305 -56.00 23.48 -33.63
#